data_5f147d3a184054bdd2700bbf1680d740
#
_entry.id   5f147d3a184054bdd2700bbf1680d740
#
_cell.length_a   1.000
_cell.length_b   1.000
_cell.length_c   1.000
_cell.angle_alpha   90.00
_cell.angle_beta   90.00
_cell.angle_gamma   90.00
#
_symmetry.space_group_name_H-M   'P 1'
#
loop_
_entity.id
_entity.type
_entity.pdbx_description
1 polymer ?
#
loop_
_entity_poly.entity_id
_entity_poly.type
_entity_poly.pdbx_seq_one_letter_code
_entity_poly.pdbx_strand_id
1 'polypeptide(L)'
;MHMLKQQNRKLFTVVAILMLISNIFFVSVKLFGQEKQEEVKSGYAPVNGLKMYYEIHGAGQPTILIHGGFGSLDMFGPNLTELAKNRQVIAIDLQAHGRTADIDRPMSFEAFADDIAELLKYLKIQKADIVGYSVGGSTAVQFAIRHPDMARKVVAVSCGFNNSGFYPEIRAQQKQIVPQNAEGMKQLPLYQNYTKLAPRPQDWPILITKVGRLINKEFDYSNDIKNIKVPIMLVYGDADLITPVHAIAFFALLGGGQRDGGWDGSGVSNARLAMLPGTTHYNIFTSPALPQMIVPYLDAEGNR
;
A
#
# COMPACT_ATOMS: atom_id res chain seq x y z
N MET A 1 64.65 14.06 -40.61
CA MET A 1 64.17 14.83 -39.40
C MET A 1 62.83 15.54 -39.61
N HIS A 2 62.38 15.84 -40.81
CA HIS A 2 61.11 16.55 -41.07
C HIS A 2 59.90 15.63 -41.03
N MET A 3 60.00 14.36 -41.47
CA MET A 3 58.88 13.39 -41.45
C MET A 3 58.45 12.95 -40.03
N LEU A 4 59.33 12.78 -39.06
CA LEU A 4 59.08 12.44 -37.72
C LEU A 4 58.31 13.53 -36.92
N LYS A 5 58.57 14.82 -37.25
CA LYS A 5 57.82 15.94 -36.63
C LYS A 5 56.38 16.03 -37.11
N GLN A 6 56.11 15.62 -38.35
CA GLN A 6 54.72 15.63 -38.88
C GLN A 6 53.89 14.49 -38.38
N GLN A 7 54.48 13.31 -38.12
CA GLN A 7 53.80 12.15 -37.57
C GLN A 7 53.40 12.36 -36.08
N ASN A 8 54.27 12.98 -35.28
CA ASN A 8 53.97 13.31 -33.89
C ASN A 8 52.90 14.40 -33.76
N ARG A 9 52.82 15.38 -34.68
CA ARG A 9 51.72 16.36 -34.67
C ARG A 9 50.35 15.74 -34.96
N LYS A 10 50.25 14.79 -35.90
CA LYS A 10 49.00 14.08 -36.19
C LYS A 10 48.54 13.20 -35.01
N LEU A 11 49.46 12.54 -34.34
CA LEU A 11 49.19 11.72 -33.17
C LEU A 11 48.68 12.56 -31.99
N PHE A 12 49.30 13.73 -31.73
CA PHE A 12 48.83 14.65 -30.68
C PHE A 12 47.43 15.23 -30.96
N THR A 13 47.09 15.51 -32.22
CA THR A 13 45.80 16.02 -32.62
C THR A 13 44.69 14.96 -32.41
N VAL A 14 44.98 13.70 -32.78
CA VAL A 14 44.01 12.58 -32.58
C VAL A 14 43.77 12.28 -31.10
N VAL A 15 44.79 12.30 -30.25
CA VAL A 15 44.66 12.09 -28.81
C VAL A 15 43.89 13.23 -28.15
N ALA A 16 44.09 14.48 -28.56
CA ALA A 16 43.37 15.64 -28.05
C ALA A 16 41.86 15.58 -28.44
N ILE A 17 41.54 15.14 -29.67
CA ILE A 17 40.15 14.95 -30.11
C ILE A 17 39.47 13.81 -29.35
N LEU A 18 40.16 12.69 -29.09
CA LEU A 18 39.62 11.58 -28.30
C LEU A 18 39.37 11.97 -26.84
N MET A 19 40.22 12.79 -26.23
CA MET A 19 40.00 13.31 -24.88
C MET A 19 38.84 14.32 -24.82
N LEU A 20 38.62 15.15 -25.87
CA LEU A 20 37.45 16.02 -25.93
C LEU A 20 36.13 15.23 -26.07
N ILE A 21 36.12 14.18 -26.90
CA ILE A 21 34.94 13.33 -27.10
C ILE A 21 34.64 12.56 -25.82
N SER A 22 35.65 12.06 -25.10
CA SER A 22 35.45 11.37 -23.83
C SER A 22 34.87 12.28 -22.74
N ASN A 23 35.29 13.55 -22.67
CA ASN A 23 34.74 14.52 -21.74
C ASN A 23 33.30 14.93 -22.08
N ILE A 24 32.93 15.03 -23.36
CA ILE A 24 31.58 15.31 -23.80
C ILE A 24 30.67 14.11 -23.47
N PHE A 25 31.14 12.87 -23.62
CA PHE A 25 30.39 11.67 -23.25
C PHE A 25 30.18 11.56 -21.71
N PHE A 26 31.20 11.90 -20.90
CA PHE A 26 31.09 11.91 -19.44
C PHE A 26 30.17 13.03 -18.92
N VAL A 27 30.15 14.19 -19.56
CA VAL A 27 29.23 15.28 -19.21
C VAL A 27 27.81 14.95 -19.65
N SER A 28 27.60 14.31 -20.82
CA SER A 28 26.28 13.88 -21.26
C SER A 28 25.70 12.77 -20.39
N VAL A 29 26.50 11.80 -19.94
CA VAL A 29 26.05 10.74 -19.02
C VAL A 29 25.70 11.30 -17.63
N LYS A 30 26.37 12.36 -17.16
CA LYS A 30 25.99 13.05 -15.90
C LYS A 30 24.70 13.88 -16.02
N LEU A 31 24.34 14.36 -17.21
CA LEU A 31 23.10 15.11 -17.42
C LEU A 31 21.85 14.21 -17.58
N PHE A 32 22.03 12.93 -17.96
CA PHE A 32 20.92 11.98 -18.09
C PHE A 32 20.69 11.08 -16.88
N GLY A 33 21.45 11.23 -15.80
CA GLY A 33 21.44 10.31 -14.65
C GLY A 33 21.13 10.91 -13.29
N GLN A 34 20.66 12.15 -13.19
CA GLN A 34 20.03 12.64 -11.98
C GLN A 34 18.51 12.47 -12.11
N GLU A 35 18.00 11.25 -11.86
CA GLU A 35 16.66 11.13 -11.29
C GLU A 35 16.63 12.05 -10.09
N LYS A 36 15.83 13.11 -10.18
CA LYS A 36 15.57 14.01 -9.07
C LYS A 36 14.93 13.14 -8.01
N GLN A 37 15.68 12.70 -7.01
CA GLN A 37 15.15 12.04 -5.84
C GLN A 37 14.18 13.04 -5.24
N GLU A 38 12.86 12.85 -5.47
CA GLU A 38 11.85 13.71 -4.90
C GLU A 38 11.97 13.62 -3.38
N GLU A 39 12.07 14.77 -2.73
CA GLU A 39 12.24 14.87 -1.29
C GLU A 39 11.00 14.28 -0.61
N VAL A 40 11.19 13.19 0.12
CA VAL A 40 10.14 12.55 0.92
C VAL A 40 9.72 13.53 2.00
N LYS A 41 8.45 13.97 1.97
CA LYS A 41 7.87 14.83 3.01
C LYS A 41 7.24 13.94 4.06
N SER A 42 7.61 14.11 5.31
CA SER A 42 7.04 13.36 6.42
C SER A 42 6.54 14.29 7.53
N GLY A 43 5.61 13.80 8.33
CA GLY A 43 5.07 14.58 9.44
C GLY A 43 4.04 13.82 10.27
N TYR A 44 3.46 14.56 11.21
CA TYR A 44 2.37 14.07 12.06
C TYR A 44 1.12 14.92 11.85
N ALA A 45 0.02 14.28 11.49
CA ALA A 45 -1.30 14.93 11.38
C ALA A 45 -2.10 14.72 12.67
N PRO A 46 -2.72 15.78 13.22
CA PRO A 46 -3.65 15.67 14.33
C PRO A 46 -5.02 15.20 13.82
N VAL A 47 -5.32 13.90 13.94
CA VAL A 47 -6.56 13.30 13.45
C VAL A 47 -7.30 12.61 14.61
N ASN A 48 -8.51 13.02 14.93
CA ASN A 48 -9.36 12.41 15.97
C ASN A 48 -8.63 12.11 17.29
N GLY A 49 -7.78 13.04 17.75
CA GLY A 49 -6.96 12.88 18.98
C GLY A 49 -5.67 12.09 18.79
N LEU A 50 -5.43 11.51 17.63
CA LEU A 50 -4.22 10.78 17.25
C LEU A 50 -3.22 11.74 16.59
N LYS A 51 -1.91 11.56 16.83
CA LYS A 51 -0.83 12.12 16.04
C LYS A 51 -0.40 11.07 15.02
N MET A 52 -1.10 11.01 13.87
CA MET A 52 -0.84 10.02 12.83
C MET A 52 0.40 10.39 12.02
N TYR A 53 1.39 9.51 12.00
CA TYR A 53 2.56 9.65 11.14
C TYR A 53 2.20 9.34 9.68
N TYR A 54 2.73 10.16 8.78
CA TYR A 54 2.59 9.95 7.34
C TYR A 54 3.87 10.36 6.60
N GLU A 55 4.05 9.77 5.42
CA GLU A 55 5.06 10.15 4.45
C GLU A 55 4.40 10.39 3.10
N ILE A 56 4.88 11.40 2.36
CA ILE A 56 4.44 11.70 1.00
C ILE A 56 5.60 11.43 0.06
N HIS A 57 5.38 10.52 -0.88
CA HIS A 57 6.34 10.11 -1.90
C HIS A 57 5.77 10.41 -3.28
N GLY A 58 6.60 10.94 -4.20
CA GLY A 58 6.21 11.24 -5.55
C GLY A 58 5.18 12.38 -5.67
N ALA A 59 4.65 12.53 -6.88
CA ALA A 59 3.67 13.55 -7.23
C ALA A 59 2.61 13.00 -8.18
N GLY A 60 1.45 13.68 -8.29
CA GLY A 60 0.35 13.28 -9.17
C GLY A 60 -0.94 12.98 -8.41
N GLN A 61 -1.70 11.97 -8.86
CA GLN A 61 -2.96 11.58 -8.23
C GLN A 61 -2.74 11.11 -6.79
N PRO A 62 -3.38 11.75 -5.78
CA PRO A 62 -3.26 11.34 -4.40
C PRO A 62 -3.71 9.88 -4.18
N THR A 63 -2.89 9.12 -3.48
CA THR A 63 -3.13 7.70 -3.15
C THR A 63 -2.73 7.46 -1.71
N ILE A 64 -3.69 7.12 -0.85
CA ILE A 64 -3.42 6.65 0.52
C ILE A 64 -2.96 5.20 0.45
N LEU A 65 -1.86 4.88 1.14
CA LEU A 65 -1.32 3.53 1.25
C LEU A 65 -1.35 3.07 2.71
N ILE A 66 -2.09 1.98 2.99
CA ILE A 66 -2.43 1.52 4.34
C ILE A 66 -1.86 0.12 4.58
N HIS A 67 -0.98 -0.01 5.57
CA HIS A 67 -0.33 -1.27 5.92
C HIS A 67 -1.26 -2.26 6.64
N GLY A 68 -0.81 -3.51 6.78
CA GLY A 68 -1.46 -4.57 7.55
C GLY A 68 -1.20 -4.49 9.06
N GLY A 69 -1.90 -5.30 9.83
CA GLY A 69 -1.68 -5.42 11.28
C GLY A 69 -0.23 -5.80 11.61
N PHE A 70 0.28 -5.25 12.71
CA PHE A 70 1.67 -5.37 13.19
C PHE A 70 2.74 -4.79 12.24
N GLY A 71 2.34 -4.15 11.14
CA GLY A 71 3.22 -3.55 10.17
C GLY A 71 3.49 -2.06 10.42
N SER A 72 4.04 -1.43 9.40
CA SER A 72 4.21 0.02 9.25
C SER A 72 4.21 0.32 7.75
N LEU A 73 4.23 1.59 7.38
CA LEU A 73 4.35 1.99 5.97
C LEU A 73 5.60 1.40 5.29
N ASP A 74 6.67 1.13 6.05
CA ASP A 74 7.91 0.55 5.52
C ASP A 74 7.74 -0.88 4.97
N MET A 75 6.66 -1.58 5.35
CA MET A 75 6.43 -2.96 4.90
C MET A 75 6.28 -3.10 3.38
N PHE A 76 5.83 -2.05 2.70
CA PHE A 76 5.65 -2.09 1.25
C PHE A 76 6.97 -2.07 0.46
N GLY A 77 8.08 -1.66 1.11
CA GLY A 77 9.41 -1.69 0.51
C GLY A 77 9.44 -1.08 -0.90
N PRO A 78 9.98 -1.82 -1.91
CA PRO A 78 10.08 -1.33 -3.28
C PRO A 78 8.73 -0.96 -3.93
N ASN A 79 7.62 -1.58 -3.50
CA ASN A 79 6.29 -1.31 -4.07
C ASN A 79 5.80 0.12 -3.76
N LEU A 80 6.20 0.69 -2.62
CA LEU A 80 5.92 2.09 -2.33
C LEU A 80 6.61 3.01 -3.36
N THR A 81 7.89 2.76 -3.63
CA THR A 81 8.66 3.52 -4.65
C THR A 81 8.06 3.34 -6.04
N GLU A 82 7.65 2.12 -6.39
CA GLU A 82 7.03 1.84 -7.69
C GLU A 82 5.73 2.60 -7.88
N LEU A 83 4.86 2.61 -6.87
CA LEU A 83 3.62 3.37 -6.87
C LEU A 83 3.86 4.88 -6.93
N ALA A 84 4.92 5.37 -6.30
CA ALA A 84 5.25 6.79 -6.24
C ALA A 84 5.81 7.36 -7.56
N LYS A 85 6.15 6.54 -8.56
CA LYS A 85 6.67 7.02 -9.85
C LYS A 85 5.73 7.98 -10.57
N ASN A 86 4.42 7.74 -10.50
CA ASN A 86 3.39 8.52 -11.20
C ASN A 86 2.24 8.95 -10.30
N ARG A 87 2.41 8.86 -8.96
CA ARG A 87 1.38 9.15 -7.96
C ARG A 87 1.96 9.87 -6.76
N GLN A 88 1.15 10.71 -6.13
CA GLN A 88 1.45 11.20 -4.80
C GLN A 88 0.99 10.15 -3.80
N VAL A 89 1.91 9.26 -3.39
CA VAL A 89 1.61 8.22 -2.39
C VAL A 89 1.75 8.80 -1.00
N ILE A 90 0.65 8.78 -0.25
CA ILE A 90 0.59 9.18 1.16
C ILE A 90 0.53 7.88 1.96
N ALA A 91 1.68 7.40 2.39
CA ALA A 91 1.82 6.21 3.22
C ALA A 91 1.65 6.58 4.70
N ILE A 92 0.89 5.80 5.46
CA ILE A 92 0.54 6.11 6.84
C ILE A 92 0.91 4.99 7.80
N ASP A 93 1.19 5.35 9.04
CA ASP A 93 1.24 4.40 10.16
C ASP A 93 -0.06 4.51 10.97
N LEU A 94 -0.81 3.40 11.09
CA LEU A 94 -2.06 3.34 11.84
C LEU A 94 -1.83 3.50 13.35
N GLN A 95 -2.88 3.76 14.14
CA GLN A 95 -2.83 3.85 15.61
C GLN A 95 -2.05 2.67 16.22
N ALA A 96 -1.11 2.95 17.11
CA ALA A 96 -0.18 2.02 17.79
C ALA A 96 0.79 1.28 16.87
N HIS A 97 0.86 1.60 15.58
CA HIS A 97 1.77 0.97 14.63
C HIS A 97 2.87 1.94 14.19
N GLY A 98 4.03 1.38 13.82
CA GLY A 98 5.14 2.15 13.30
C GLY A 98 5.47 3.37 14.17
N ARG A 99 5.47 4.56 13.58
CA ARG A 99 5.79 5.84 14.25
C ARG A 99 4.58 6.51 14.91
N THR A 100 3.39 5.93 14.74
CA THR A 100 2.16 6.44 15.35
C THR A 100 1.95 5.80 16.72
N ALA A 101 2.03 6.61 17.78
CA ALA A 101 1.76 6.13 19.14
C ALA A 101 0.31 5.70 19.33
N ASP A 102 0.08 4.85 20.33
CA ASP A 102 -1.28 4.53 20.76
C ASP A 102 -1.97 5.68 21.52
N ILE A 103 -3.29 5.72 21.45
CA ILE A 103 -4.18 6.54 22.28
C ILE A 103 -5.19 5.67 23.00
N ASP A 104 -5.82 6.19 24.06
CA ASP A 104 -6.86 5.46 24.81
C ASP A 104 -8.19 5.41 24.03
N ARG A 105 -8.17 4.62 22.96
CA ARG A 105 -9.30 4.35 22.07
C ARG A 105 -9.21 2.90 21.57
N PRO A 106 -10.31 2.13 21.54
CA PRO A 106 -10.32 0.84 20.84
C PRO A 106 -9.96 0.98 19.37
N MET A 107 -9.27 -0.01 18.80
CA MET A 107 -9.09 -0.08 17.35
C MET A 107 -10.34 -0.61 16.69
N SER A 108 -10.71 -0.01 15.56
CA SER A 108 -11.69 -0.54 14.61
C SER A 108 -11.37 -0.08 13.19
N PHE A 109 -11.83 -0.83 12.20
CA PHE A 109 -11.64 -0.46 10.80
C PHE A 109 -12.36 0.85 10.48
N GLU A 110 -13.50 1.10 11.12
CA GLU A 110 -14.28 2.31 11.02
C GLU A 110 -13.50 3.52 11.56
N ALA A 111 -12.89 3.40 12.75
CA ALA A 111 -12.10 4.46 13.34
C ALA A 111 -10.86 4.78 12.49
N PHE A 112 -10.21 3.77 11.92
CA PHE A 112 -9.09 3.97 10.99
C PHE A 112 -9.54 4.67 9.71
N ALA A 113 -10.71 4.33 9.18
CA ALA A 113 -11.27 5.01 8.01
C ALA A 113 -11.58 6.50 8.31
N ASP A 114 -12.15 6.79 9.48
CA ASP A 114 -12.43 8.16 9.92
C ASP A 114 -11.13 8.97 10.13
N ASP A 115 -10.07 8.34 10.65
CA ASP A 115 -8.74 8.97 10.79
C ASP A 115 -8.14 9.35 9.42
N ILE A 116 -8.30 8.48 8.42
CA ILE A 116 -7.85 8.74 7.04
C ILE A 116 -8.63 9.91 6.42
N ALA A 117 -9.94 9.98 6.67
CA ALA A 117 -10.75 11.11 6.20
C ALA A 117 -10.28 12.44 6.81
N GLU A 118 -9.96 12.46 8.10
CA GLU A 118 -9.38 13.64 8.76
C GLU A 118 -7.97 13.96 8.26
N LEU A 119 -7.14 12.94 7.95
CA LEU A 119 -5.83 13.16 7.31
C LEU A 119 -5.97 13.84 5.94
N LEU A 120 -6.89 13.38 5.12
CA LEU A 120 -7.15 14.01 3.81
C LEU A 120 -7.59 15.46 3.96
N LYS A 121 -8.47 15.78 4.93
CA LYS A 121 -8.87 17.16 5.25
C LYS A 121 -7.67 18.00 5.72
N TYR A 122 -6.84 17.46 6.61
CA TYR A 122 -5.62 18.12 7.10
C TYR A 122 -4.66 18.46 5.96
N LEU A 123 -4.50 17.54 5.00
CA LEU A 123 -3.66 17.70 3.82
C LEU A 123 -4.34 18.54 2.71
N LYS A 124 -5.61 18.97 2.90
CA LYS A 124 -6.43 19.69 1.91
C LYS A 124 -6.64 18.90 0.63
N ILE A 125 -6.76 17.60 0.74
CA ILE A 125 -7.02 16.68 -0.38
C ILE A 125 -8.51 16.32 -0.34
N GLN A 126 -9.22 16.68 -1.39
CA GLN A 126 -10.67 16.43 -1.46
C GLN A 126 -10.98 14.96 -1.77
N LYS A 127 -10.19 14.33 -2.62
CA LYS A 127 -10.44 12.97 -3.10
C LYS A 127 -9.13 12.24 -3.41
N ALA A 128 -9.02 10.98 -2.98
CA ALA A 128 -7.83 10.16 -3.17
C ALA A 128 -8.18 8.72 -3.58
N ASP A 129 -7.23 8.00 -4.17
CA ASP A 129 -7.27 6.54 -4.21
C ASP A 129 -6.93 5.98 -2.84
N ILE A 130 -7.55 4.85 -2.49
CA ILE A 130 -7.32 4.19 -1.20
C ILE A 130 -6.83 2.78 -1.47
N VAL A 131 -5.59 2.50 -1.13
CA VAL A 131 -4.95 1.18 -1.29
C VAL A 131 -4.61 0.65 0.09
N GLY A 132 -5.14 -0.50 0.45
CA GLY A 132 -4.89 -1.09 1.76
C GLY A 132 -4.66 -2.59 1.68
N TYR A 133 -3.78 -3.08 2.57
CA TYR A 133 -3.45 -4.49 2.70
C TYR A 133 -3.90 -5.05 4.05
N SER A 134 -4.56 -6.21 4.08
CA SER A 134 -4.99 -6.93 5.29
C SER A 134 -5.88 -6.06 6.19
N VAL A 135 -5.44 -5.68 7.39
CA VAL A 135 -6.11 -4.66 8.25
C VAL A 135 -6.33 -3.37 7.45
N GLY A 136 -5.34 -2.92 6.69
CA GLY A 136 -5.47 -1.77 5.80
C GLY A 136 -6.48 -2.01 4.67
N GLY A 137 -6.60 -3.25 4.16
CA GLY A 137 -7.60 -3.63 3.16
C GLY A 137 -9.02 -3.50 3.70
N SER A 138 -9.27 -4.02 4.91
CA SER A 138 -10.56 -3.85 5.60
C SER A 138 -10.84 -2.38 5.91
N THR A 139 -9.81 -1.60 6.27
CA THR A 139 -9.93 -0.15 6.47
C THR A 139 -10.29 0.56 5.16
N ALA A 140 -9.70 0.18 4.03
CA ALA A 140 -10.02 0.75 2.71
C ALA A 140 -11.48 0.46 2.30
N VAL A 141 -11.99 -0.73 2.61
CA VAL A 141 -13.41 -1.08 2.42
C VAL A 141 -14.32 -0.20 3.31
N GLN A 142 -13.98 -0.05 4.59
CA GLN A 142 -14.72 0.84 5.49
C GLN A 142 -14.66 2.30 5.04
N PHE A 143 -13.55 2.74 4.47
CA PHE A 143 -13.46 4.07 3.89
C PHE A 143 -14.44 4.26 2.72
N ALA A 144 -14.56 3.27 1.83
CA ALA A 144 -15.54 3.29 0.74
C ALA A 144 -17.00 3.32 1.21
N ILE A 145 -17.29 2.67 2.35
CA ILE A 145 -18.62 2.68 2.96
C ILE A 145 -18.93 4.02 3.61
N ARG A 146 -18.01 4.58 4.39
CA ARG A 146 -18.24 5.73 5.28
C ARG A 146 -17.96 7.08 4.63
N HIS A 147 -17.00 7.11 3.71
CA HIS A 147 -16.51 8.34 3.05
C HIS A 147 -16.47 8.22 1.52
N PRO A 148 -17.56 7.77 0.86
CA PRO A 148 -17.57 7.48 -0.58
C PRO A 148 -17.21 8.71 -1.43
N ASP A 149 -17.56 9.91 -0.99
CA ASP A 149 -17.29 11.16 -1.72
C ASP A 149 -15.79 11.52 -1.71
N MET A 150 -15.02 11.00 -0.75
CA MET A 150 -13.58 11.23 -0.64
C MET A 150 -12.75 10.12 -1.30
N ALA A 151 -13.37 9.01 -1.72
CA ALA A 151 -12.71 7.90 -2.41
C ALA A 151 -12.88 8.02 -3.93
N ARG A 152 -11.77 8.06 -4.69
CA ARG A 152 -11.80 7.99 -6.16
C ARG A 152 -11.91 6.54 -6.63
N LYS A 153 -11.00 5.70 -6.18
CA LYS A 153 -10.96 4.26 -6.38
C LYS A 153 -10.41 3.58 -5.13
N VAL A 154 -10.79 2.35 -4.92
CA VAL A 154 -10.32 1.53 -3.79
C VAL A 154 -9.62 0.28 -4.29
N VAL A 155 -8.51 -0.07 -3.69
CA VAL A 155 -7.85 -1.38 -3.84
C VAL A 155 -7.77 -2.02 -2.45
N ALA A 156 -8.47 -3.12 -2.29
CA ALA A 156 -8.49 -3.90 -1.05
C ALA A 156 -7.72 -5.21 -1.26
N VAL A 157 -6.55 -5.31 -0.63
CA VAL A 157 -5.64 -6.44 -0.80
C VAL A 157 -5.77 -7.37 0.40
N SER A 158 -6.04 -8.65 0.16
CA SER A 158 -6.01 -9.74 1.16
C SER A 158 -6.89 -9.47 2.39
N CYS A 159 -8.15 -9.07 2.20
CA CYS A 159 -9.10 -8.83 3.29
C CYS A 159 -10.46 -9.52 3.05
N GLY A 160 -11.18 -9.81 4.13
CA GLY A 160 -12.51 -10.40 4.07
C GLY A 160 -13.62 -9.37 4.34
N PHE A 161 -14.85 -9.70 3.94
CA PHE A 161 -16.05 -8.92 4.29
C PHE A 161 -16.75 -9.44 5.54
N ASN A 162 -16.38 -10.64 6.01
CA ASN A 162 -16.80 -11.22 7.29
C ASN A 162 -15.79 -12.29 7.75
N ASN A 163 -16.01 -12.85 8.95
CA ASN A 163 -15.09 -13.83 9.55
C ASN A 163 -15.07 -15.20 8.86
N SER A 164 -16.05 -15.55 8.05
CA SER A 164 -16.08 -16.84 7.33
C SER A 164 -15.08 -16.93 6.18
N GLY A 165 -14.45 -15.80 5.82
CA GLY A 165 -13.45 -15.76 4.77
C GLY A 165 -12.12 -16.42 5.10
N PHE A 166 -11.84 -16.60 6.37
CA PHE A 166 -10.56 -17.17 6.83
C PHE A 166 -10.64 -18.69 6.94
N TYR A 167 -9.51 -19.37 6.66
CA TYR A 167 -9.42 -20.80 6.98
C TYR A 167 -9.55 -21.04 8.49
N PRO A 168 -10.15 -22.18 8.92
CA PRO A 168 -10.36 -22.48 10.35
C PRO A 168 -9.08 -22.45 11.18
N GLU A 169 -7.96 -22.95 10.65
CA GLU A 169 -6.65 -22.94 11.29
C GLU A 169 -6.11 -21.52 11.47
N ILE A 170 -6.38 -20.62 10.52
CA ILE A 170 -6.01 -19.20 10.62
C ILE A 170 -6.82 -18.54 11.73
N ARG A 171 -8.14 -18.80 11.81
CA ARG A 171 -8.96 -18.31 12.92
C ARG A 171 -8.49 -18.83 14.27
N ALA A 172 -8.05 -20.10 14.34
CA ALA A 172 -7.47 -20.65 15.56
C ALA A 172 -6.16 -19.97 15.96
N GLN A 173 -5.29 -19.64 14.99
CA GLN A 173 -4.04 -18.89 15.21
C GLN A 173 -4.33 -17.44 15.67
N GLN A 174 -5.27 -16.75 15.05
CA GLN A 174 -5.67 -15.39 15.43
C GLN A 174 -6.12 -15.32 16.90
N LYS A 175 -6.83 -16.35 17.39
CA LYS A 175 -7.24 -16.45 18.81
C LYS A 175 -6.06 -16.53 19.79
N GLN A 176 -4.85 -16.87 19.32
CA GLN A 176 -3.63 -16.86 20.13
C GLN A 176 -2.99 -15.46 20.24
N ILE A 177 -3.48 -14.47 19.48
CA ILE A 177 -3.00 -13.10 19.55
C ILE A 177 -3.71 -12.42 20.73
N VAL A 178 -3.15 -12.64 21.91
CA VAL A 178 -3.67 -12.19 23.21
C VAL A 178 -2.54 -11.59 24.05
N PRO A 179 -2.85 -10.74 25.05
CA PRO A 179 -1.81 -10.08 25.88
C PRO A 179 -0.84 -11.05 26.52
N GLN A 180 -1.30 -12.24 26.92
CA GLN A 180 -0.50 -13.26 27.56
C GLN A 180 0.63 -13.80 26.68
N ASN A 181 0.43 -13.75 25.37
CA ASN A 181 1.41 -14.25 24.38
C ASN A 181 2.33 -13.11 23.85
N ALA A 182 2.12 -11.87 24.28
CA ALA A 182 2.90 -10.72 23.79
C ALA A 182 4.41 -10.87 24.00
N GLU A 183 4.82 -11.50 25.12
CA GLU A 183 6.22 -11.73 25.45
C GLU A 183 6.84 -12.78 24.50
N GLY A 184 6.15 -13.88 24.25
CA GLY A 184 6.59 -14.91 23.30
C GLY A 184 6.68 -14.38 21.85
N MET A 185 5.83 -13.44 21.48
CA MET A 185 5.84 -12.82 20.15
C MET A 185 7.05 -11.89 19.92
N LYS A 186 7.83 -11.53 20.95
CA LYS A 186 9.07 -10.76 20.81
C LYS A 186 10.16 -11.53 20.05
N GLN A 187 10.04 -12.84 19.90
CA GLN A 187 10.93 -13.64 19.07
C GLN A 187 10.69 -13.47 17.56
N LEU A 188 9.59 -12.84 17.16
CA LEU A 188 9.23 -12.67 15.75
C LEU A 188 9.89 -11.41 15.17
N PRO A 189 10.23 -11.40 13.87
CA PRO A 189 10.83 -10.23 13.21
C PRO A 189 9.99 -8.96 13.32
N LEU A 190 8.66 -9.11 13.40
CA LEU A 190 7.73 -7.98 13.55
C LEU A 190 7.95 -7.16 14.84
N TYR A 191 8.40 -7.79 15.94
CA TYR A 191 8.78 -7.07 17.15
C TYR A 191 10.01 -6.19 16.95
N GLN A 192 11.02 -6.73 16.24
CA GLN A 192 12.25 -5.97 15.94
C GLN A 192 11.94 -4.74 15.07
N ASN A 193 11.05 -4.90 14.09
CA ASN A 193 10.61 -3.78 13.26
C ASN A 193 9.82 -2.76 14.07
N TYR A 194 8.90 -3.21 14.93
CA TYR A 194 8.14 -2.34 15.82
C TYR A 194 9.05 -1.50 16.73
N THR A 195 10.01 -2.13 17.41
CA THR A 195 10.89 -1.45 18.36
C THR A 195 11.83 -0.42 17.74
N LYS A 196 12.16 -0.56 16.45
CA LYS A 196 12.96 0.41 15.70
C LYS A 196 12.19 1.70 15.39
N LEU A 197 10.88 1.62 15.26
CA LEU A 197 10.05 2.72 14.76
C LEU A 197 9.17 3.34 15.82
N ALA A 198 8.68 2.53 16.75
CA ALA A 198 7.69 2.97 17.74
C ALA A 198 8.23 4.06 18.67
N PRO A 199 7.47 5.17 18.84
CA PRO A 199 7.85 6.21 19.79
C PRO A 199 7.91 5.71 21.24
N ARG A 200 7.16 4.64 21.53
CA ARG A 200 7.10 3.98 22.83
C ARG A 200 7.19 2.46 22.65
N PRO A 201 8.40 1.88 22.48
CA PRO A 201 8.59 0.45 22.26
C PRO A 201 8.00 -0.45 23.34
N GLN A 202 7.89 0.06 24.58
CA GLN A 202 7.24 -0.62 25.70
C GLN A 202 5.73 -0.85 25.51
N ASP A 203 5.10 -0.17 24.57
CA ASP A 203 3.67 -0.32 24.25
C ASP A 203 3.37 -1.57 23.37
N TRP A 204 4.38 -2.41 23.11
CA TRP A 204 4.20 -3.68 22.38
C TRP A 204 3.03 -4.54 22.90
N PRO A 205 2.85 -4.77 24.22
CA PRO A 205 1.72 -5.51 24.74
C PRO A 205 0.37 -4.82 24.45
N ILE A 206 0.34 -3.49 24.36
CA ILE A 206 -0.86 -2.72 23.99
C ILE A 206 -1.22 -2.98 22.53
N LEU A 207 -0.23 -2.94 21.62
CA LEU A 207 -0.42 -3.27 20.21
C LEU A 207 -0.99 -4.68 20.05
N ILE A 208 -0.37 -5.70 20.68
CA ILE A 208 -0.84 -7.10 20.63
C ILE A 208 -2.28 -7.21 21.12
N THR A 209 -2.59 -6.56 22.23
CA THR A 209 -3.94 -6.57 22.83
C THR A 209 -4.98 -5.97 21.89
N LYS A 210 -4.68 -4.79 21.33
CA LYS A 210 -5.64 -4.05 20.50
C LYS A 210 -5.83 -4.68 19.14
N VAL A 211 -4.75 -5.10 18.48
CA VAL A 211 -4.84 -5.83 17.20
C VAL A 211 -5.52 -7.19 17.42
N GLY A 212 -5.17 -7.92 18.48
CA GLY A 212 -5.83 -9.19 18.81
C GLY A 212 -7.34 -9.02 18.98
N ARG A 213 -7.79 -7.98 19.69
CA ARG A 213 -9.22 -7.67 19.85
C ARG A 213 -9.86 -7.31 18.49
N LEU A 214 -9.19 -6.51 17.67
CA LEU A 214 -9.68 -6.09 16.37
C LEU A 214 -9.94 -7.29 15.43
N ILE A 215 -8.93 -8.16 15.25
CA ILE A 215 -9.04 -9.29 14.31
C ILE A 215 -9.87 -10.46 14.81
N ASN A 216 -10.10 -10.56 16.14
CA ASN A 216 -10.94 -11.58 16.76
C ASN A 216 -12.39 -11.14 16.96
N LYS A 217 -12.70 -9.85 16.77
CA LYS A 217 -14.08 -9.36 16.79
C LYS A 217 -14.86 -9.98 15.63
N GLU A 218 -16.07 -10.47 15.93
CA GLU A 218 -16.98 -10.91 14.88
C GLU A 218 -17.50 -9.71 14.09
N PHE A 219 -17.52 -9.84 12.75
CA PHE A 219 -18.03 -8.80 11.87
C PHE A 219 -18.65 -9.41 10.60
N ASP A 220 -19.60 -8.69 10.04
CA ASP A 220 -20.20 -8.98 8.73
C ASP A 220 -20.65 -7.67 8.08
N TYR A 221 -19.98 -7.30 7.00
CA TYR A 221 -20.26 -6.10 6.21
C TYR A 221 -21.05 -6.38 4.93
N SER A 222 -21.63 -7.59 4.78
CA SER A 222 -22.31 -8.03 3.56
C SER A 222 -23.38 -7.04 3.07
N ASN A 223 -24.12 -6.43 4.00
CA ASN A 223 -25.20 -5.49 3.66
C ASN A 223 -24.65 -4.13 3.23
N ASP A 224 -23.59 -3.64 3.88
CA ASP A 224 -23.00 -2.33 3.56
C ASP A 224 -22.28 -2.38 2.22
N ILE A 225 -21.58 -3.49 1.93
CA ILE A 225 -20.82 -3.71 0.69
C ILE A 225 -21.69 -3.62 -0.56
N LYS A 226 -22.92 -4.16 -0.51
CA LYS A 226 -23.87 -4.08 -1.64
C LYS A 226 -24.19 -2.63 -2.05
N ASN A 227 -24.00 -1.69 -1.14
CA ASN A 227 -24.30 -0.28 -1.33
C ASN A 227 -23.08 0.53 -1.80
N ILE A 228 -21.88 -0.06 -1.85
CA ILE A 228 -20.67 0.63 -2.32
C ILE A 228 -20.84 1.00 -3.80
N LYS A 229 -20.67 2.29 -4.11
CA LYS A 229 -20.71 2.83 -5.48
C LYS A 229 -19.33 3.21 -5.99
N VAL A 230 -18.36 3.34 -5.10
CA VAL A 230 -16.96 3.63 -5.44
C VAL A 230 -16.39 2.44 -6.21
N PRO A 231 -15.68 2.66 -7.32
CA PRO A 231 -14.98 1.58 -8.01
C PRO A 231 -13.99 0.90 -7.06
N ILE A 232 -14.06 -0.42 -6.96
CA ILE A 232 -13.24 -1.21 -6.04
C ILE A 232 -12.59 -2.39 -6.74
N MET A 233 -11.31 -2.61 -6.47
CA MET A 233 -10.55 -3.78 -6.89
C MET A 233 -10.17 -4.61 -5.68
N LEU A 234 -10.50 -5.88 -5.72
CA LEU A 234 -10.07 -6.89 -4.76
C LEU A 234 -8.83 -7.61 -5.32
N VAL A 235 -7.80 -7.76 -4.49
CA VAL A 235 -6.56 -8.47 -4.88
C VAL A 235 -6.22 -9.48 -3.81
N TYR A 236 -5.94 -10.73 -4.21
CA TYR A 236 -5.55 -11.82 -3.31
C TYR A 236 -4.37 -12.59 -3.87
N GLY A 237 -3.63 -13.27 -3.01
CA GLY A 237 -2.73 -14.34 -3.41
C GLY A 237 -3.50 -15.62 -3.72
N ASP A 238 -2.98 -16.48 -4.58
CA ASP A 238 -3.57 -17.82 -4.82
C ASP A 238 -3.37 -18.77 -3.63
N ALA A 239 -2.45 -18.43 -2.70
CA ALA A 239 -2.22 -19.10 -1.43
C ALA A 239 -2.43 -18.15 -0.23
N ASP A 240 -3.46 -17.29 -0.29
CA ASP A 240 -3.79 -16.32 0.77
C ASP A 240 -4.41 -17.01 2.00
N LEU A 241 -4.46 -16.29 3.13
CA LEU A 241 -5.23 -16.73 4.32
C LEU A 241 -6.75 -16.51 4.18
N ILE A 242 -7.17 -15.77 3.16
CA ILE A 242 -8.58 -15.65 2.74
C ILE A 242 -8.87 -16.72 1.69
N THR A 243 -9.97 -17.46 1.87
CA THR A 243 -10.33 -18.51 0.93
C THR A 243 -10.73 -17.95 -0.44
N PRO A 244 -10.37 -18.60 -1.57
CA PRO A 244 -10.78 -18.16 -2.91
C PRO A 244 -12.31 -18.05 -3.07
N VAL A 245 -13.06 -18.93 -2.41
CA VAL A 245 -14.54 -18.90 -2.42
C VAL A 245 -15.05 -17.58 -1.81
N HIS A 246 -14.44 -17.13 -0.72
CA HIS A 246 -14.80 -15.86 -0.09
C HIS A 246 -14.42 -14.65 -0.96
N ALA A 247 -13.28 -14.68 -1.63
CA ALA A 247 -12.87 -13.64 -2.57
C ALA A 247 -13.87 -13.48 -3.72
N ILE A 248 -14.35 -14.62 -4.28
CA ILE A 248 -15.39 -14.65 -5.32
C ILE A 248 -16.72 -14.12 -4.77
N ALA A 249 -17.12 -14.55 -3.57
CA ALA A 249 -18.34 -14.07 -2.93
C ALA A 249 -18.29 -12.56 -2.66
N PHE A 250 -17.13 -12.03 -2.24
CA PHE A 250 -16.94 -10.59 -2.05
C PHE A 250 -17.10 -9.83 -3.38
N PHE A 251 -16.46 -10.32 -4.44
CA PHE A 251 -16.58 -9.75 -5.78
C PHE A 251 -18.05 -9.74 -6.25
N ALA A 252 -18.79 -10.83 -6.03
CA ALA A 252 -20.20 -10.91 -6.39
C ALA A 252 -21.08 -9.93 -5.59
N LEU A 253 -20.83 -9.74 -4.29
CA LEU A 253 -21.52 -8.74 -3.46
C LEU A 253 -21.32 -7.31 -3.95
N LEU A 254 -20.16 -7.02 -4.53
CA LEU A 254 -19.84 -5.72 -5.15
C LEU A 254 -20.48 -5.57 -6.56
N GLY A 255 -21.29 -6.54 -7.01
CA GLY A 255 -21.90 -6.56 -8.34
C GLY A 255 -21.01 -7.08 -9.45
N GLY A 256 -19.87 -7.71 -9.10
CA GLY A 256 -18.98 -8.33 -10.08
C GLY A 256 -19.51 -9.68 -10.57
N GLY A 257 -19.16 -10.06 -11.81
CA GLY A 257 -19.45 -11.37 -12.38
C GLY A 257 -20.95 -11.71 -12.54
N GLN A 258 -21.85 -10.70 -12.57
CA GLN A 258 -23.29 -10.91 -12.67
C GLN A 258 -23.77 -11.23 -14.09
N ARG A 259 -22.98 -10.87 -15.09
CA ARG A 259 -23.26 -11.09 -16.51
C ARG A 259 -21.97 -11.09 -17.33
N ASP A 260 -22.04 -11.55 -18.56
CA ASP A 260 -20.97 -11.42 -19.53
C ASP A 260 -20.61 -9.95 -19.79
N GLY A 261 -19.32 -9.67 -19.94
CA GLY A 261 -18.81 -8.32 -20.19
C GLY A 261 -19.22 -7.74 -21.54
N GLY A 262 -19.55 -8.59 -22.52
CA GLY A 262 -19.81 -8.21 -23.89
C GLY A 262 -18.53 -7.78 -24.63
N TRP A 263 -18.61 -7.76 -25.96
CA TRP A 263 -17.51 -7.32 -26.84
C TRP A 263 -17.15 -5.83 -26.66
N ASP A 264 -18.12 -5.03 -26.28
CA ASP A 264 -17.99 -3.58 -26.04
C ASP A 264 -17.69 -3.22 -24.58
N GLY A 265 -17.60 -4.23 -23.69
CA GLY A 265 -17.37 -4.03 -22.26
C GLY A 265 -18.57 -3.48 -21.48
N SER A 266 -19.78 -3.38 -22.09
CA SER A 266 -20.97 -2.80 -21.44
C SER A 266 -21.47 -3.60 -20.23
N GLY A 267 -21.08 -4.88 -20.13
CA GLY A 267 -21.39 -5.76 -18.99
C GLY A 267 -20.38 -5.73 -17.86
N VAL A 268 -19.27 -5.01 -17.99
CA VAL A 268 -18.22 -4.95 -16.98
C VAL A 268 -18.69 -4.10 -15.79
N SER A 269 -18.65 -4.66 -14.58
CA SER A 269 -19.03 -3.96 -13.33
C SER A 269 -17.96 -2.96 -12.89
N ASN A 270 -18.28 -2.15 -11.85
CA ASN A 270 -17.29 -1.29 -11.19
C ASN A 270 -16.34 -2.06 -10.25
N ALA A 271 -16.65 -3.31 -9.95
CA ALA A 271 -15.77 -4.19 -9.18
C ALA A 271 -14.76 -4.89 -10.08
N ARG A 272 -13.56 -5.13 -9.55
CA ARG A 272 -12.50 -5.93 -10.17
C ARG A 272 -12.02 -6.98 -9.18
N LEU A 273 -11.58 -8.12 -9.70
CA LEU A 273 -10.96 -9.19 -8.91
C LEU A 273 -9.67 -9.63 -9.60
N ALA A 274 -8.60 -9.73 -8.82
CA ALA A 274 -7.33 -10.31 -9.22
C ALA A 274 -6.87 -11.35 -8.21
N MET A 275 -6.33 -12.47 -8.74
CA MET A 275 -5.60 -13.47 -7.97
C MET A 275 -4.17 -13.49 -8.48
N LEU A 276 -3.20 -13.17 -7.61
CA LEU A 276 -1.78 -13.13 -7.97
C LEU A 276 -1.17 -14.52 -7.78
N PRO A 277 -0.68 -15.17 -8.85
CA PRO A 277 -0.11 -16.51 -8.76
C PRO A 277 1.19 -16.53 -7.94
N GLY A 278 1.38 -17.60 -7.16
CA GLY A 278 2.58 -17.82 -6.35
C GLY A 278 2.72 -16.84 -5.19
N THR A 279 1.65 -16.16 -4.79
CA THR A 279 1.67 -15.25 -3.66
C THR A 279 0.81 -15.74 -2.50
N THR A 280 1.27 -15.43 -1.29
CA THR A 280 0.60 -15.70 -0.03
C THR A 280 0.18 -14.39 0.62
N HIS A 281 -0.58 -14.46 1.72
CA HIS A 281 -0.84 -13.28 2.56
C HIS A 281 0.44 -12.56 2.98
N TYR A 282 1.53 -13.31 3.21
CA TYR A 282 2.74 -12.80 3.86
C TYR A 282 3.80 -12.22 2.91
N ASN A 283 3.58 -12.31 1.59
CA ASN A 283 4.52 -11.78 0.59
C ASN A 283 3.84 -10.92 -0.50
N ILE A 284 2.52 -10.92 -0.60
CA ILE A 284 1.78 -10.18 -1.63
C ILE A 284 2.09 -8.68 -1.62
N PHE A 285 2.26 -8.08 -0.44
CA PHE A 285 2.50 -6.64 -0.28
C PHE A 285 3.90 -6.19 -0.75
N THR A 286 4.86 -7.13 -0.85
CA THR A 286 6.19 -6.88 -1.44
C THR A 286 6.35 -7.47 -2.83
N SER A 287 5.37 -8.23 -3.31
CA SER A 287 5.41 -8.82 -4.66
C SER A 287 5.39 -7.74 -5.73
N PRO A 288 6.31 -7.75 -6.70
CA PRO A 288 6.29 -6.81 -7.82
C PRO A 288 5.05 -6.97 -8.72
N ALA A 289 4.34 -8.09 -8.64
CA ALA A 289 3.09 -8.30 -9.34
C ALA A 289 1.96 -7.41 -8.80
N LEU A 290 2.03 -6.97 -7.54
CA LEU A 290 1.00 -6.12 -6.95
C LEU A 290 0.90 -4.76 -7.64
N PRO A 291 1.94 -3.91 -7.72
CA PRO A 291 1.85 -2.65 -8.45
C PRO A 291 1.55 -2.85 -9.94
N GLN A 292 2.08 -3.87 -10.60
CA GLN A 292 1.76 -4.18 -11.99
C GLN A 292 0.27 -4.45 -12.22
N MET A 293 -0.40 -5.05 -11.24
CA MET A 293 -1.83 -5.34 -11.31
C MET A 293 -2.69 -4.12 -11.00
N ILE A 294 -2.33 -3.33 -9.97
CA ILE A 294 -3.21 -2.27 -9.48
C ILE A 294 -3.01 -0.93 -10.21
N VAL A 295 -1.80 -0.62 -10.70
CA VAL A 295 -1.52 0.67 -11.37
C VAL A 295 -2.40 0.87 -12.60
N PRO A 296 -2.56 -0.08 -13.54
CA PRO A 296 -3.46 0.08 -14.69
C PRO A 296 -4.92 0.35 -14.28
N TYR A 297 -5.39 -0.29 -13.20
CA TYR A 297 -6.72 -0.05 -12.66
C TYR A 297 -6.85 1.38 -12.09
N LEU A 298 -5.85 1.81 -11.31
CA LEU A 298 -5.86 3.14 -10.71
C LEU A 298 -5.74 4.24 -11.77
N ASP A 299 -5.00 4.03 -12.87
CA ASP A 299 -4.79 5.01 -13.93
C ASP A 299 -5.93 5.08 -14.94
N ALA A 300 -6.74 4.03 -15.09
CA ALA A 300 -7.86 4.04 -16.02
C ALA A 300 -8.77 5.25 -15.79
N GLU A 301 -9.13 5.96 -16.87
CA GLU A 301 -10.12 7.04 -16.82
C GLU A 301 -11.54 6.46 -16.73
N GLY A 302 -12.35 6.97 -15.80
CA GLY A 302 -13.75 6.57 -15.62
C GLY A 302 -13.91 5.12 -15.13
N ASN A 303 -15.08 4.54 -15.41
CA ASN A 303 -15.48 3.18 -15.02
C ASN A 303 -15.13 2.12 -16.12
N ARG A 304 -14.09 2.34 -16.91
CA ARG A 304 -13.70 1.39 -17.96
C ARG A 304 -12.68 0.38 -17.47
#